data_b0c4869b1eed52dda4759b13a9b97775
#
_entry.id   b0c4869b1eed52dda4759b13a9b97775
#
_cell.length_a   1.000
_cell.length_b   1.000
_cell.length_c   1.000
_cell.angle_alpha   90.00
_cell.angle_beta   90.00
_cell.angle_gamma   90.00
#
_symmetry.space_group_name_H-M   'P 1'
#
loop_
_entity.id
_entity.type
_entity.pdbx_description
1 polymer ?
#
loop_
_entity_poly.entity_id
_entity_poly.type
_entity_poly.pdbx_seq_one_letter_code
_entity_poly.pdbx_strand_id
1 'polypeptide(L)'
;MEILKTLAVVLSIGSLAGLNLYLTVFVSGLAMRFDWVTLPSSLNGLEVLGHPIVIALAGILYLFEFFADKIPWIDTAWDSVHTFIRPVGAAALAVAALGEVNPVFEVIAALLAGSMALSSHLTKAGTRLVANASPEPFTNIGLSLAEDGIVLAGLSLIAWSPLVALGIAIAVFITIIVILPILLRSIRRHLWFAWRKLKCPADDKKPDAPETSLPTHWDALLRRSHSNKASIEWALPCVTGKGSLLPPNIHGWLVLLQG
;
A
#
# COMPACT_ATOMS: atom_id res chain seq x y z
N MET A 1 -7.16 26.36 19.91
CA MET A 1 -8.19 25.36 19.57
C MET A 1 -8.49 25.37 18.05
N GLU A 2 -8.61 26.55 17.41
CA GLU A 2 -8.89 26.64 15.97
C GLU A 2 -7.78 26.04 15.09
N ILE A 3 -6.52 26.44 15.33
CA ILE A 3 -5.36 25.91 14.57
C ILE A 3 -5.31 24.38 14.61
N LEU A 4 -5.59 23.79 15.77
CA LEU A 4 -5.61 22.33 15.91
C LEU A 4 -6.74 21.69 15.08
N LYS A 5 -7.92 22.30 15.05
CA LYS A 5 -9.04 21.81 14.21
C LYS A 5 -8.72 21.97 12.72
N THR A 6 -8.11 23.08 12.33
CA THR A 6 -7.68 23.32 10.95
C THR A 6 -6.67 22.27 10.50
N LEU A 7 -5.62 22.02 11.29
CA LEU A 7 -4.66 20.95 11.04
C LEU A 7 -5.35 19.58 10.98
N ALA A 8 -6.29 19.32 11.88
CA ALA A 8 -7.04 18.09 11.92
C ALA A 8 -7.75 17.82 10.58
N VAL A 9 -8.47 18.82 10.06
CA VAL A 9 -9.15 18.69 8.76
C VAL A 9 -8.15 18.48 7.64
N VAL A 10 -7.12 19.34 7.55
CA VAL A 10 -6.12 19.31 6.48
C VAL A 10 -5.38 17.97 6.41
N LEU A 11 -4.91 17.48 7.56
CA LEU A 11 -4.17 16.21 7.62
C LEU A 11 -5.08 15.00 7.36
N SER A 12 -6.32 15.04 7.85
CA SER A 12 -7.29 13.96 7.60
C SER A 12 -7.68 13.91 6.12
N ILE A 13 -7.96 15.06 5.49
CA ILE A 13 -8.24 15.13 4.04
C ILE A 13 -7.01 14.65 3.26
N GLY A 14 -5.79 15.04 3.64
CA GLY A 14 -4.56 14.58 3.02
C GLY A 14 -4.42 13.05 3.07
N SER A 15 -4.72 12.44 4.22
CA SER A 15 -4.70 10.98 4.36
C SER A 15 -5.71 10.28 3.45
N LEU A 16 -6.94 10.81 3.34
CA LEU A 16 -8.00 10.27 2.46
C LEU A 16 -7.67 10.48 0.98
N ALA A 17 -7.09 11.63 0.62
CA ALA A 17 -6.62 11.92 -0.74
C ALA A 17 -5.54 10.93 -1.20
N GLY A 18 -4.77 10.37 -0.28
CA GLY A 18 -3.83 9.28 -0.56
C GLY A 18 -4.50 7.97 -0.95
N LEU A 19 -5.72 7.69 -0.46
CA LEU A 19 -6.50 6.51 -0.84
C LEU A 19 -7.25 6.72 -2.16
N ASN A 20 -8.01 7.82 -2.26
CA ASN A 20 -8.71 8.24 -3.46
C ASN A 20 -8.82 9.77 -3.51
N LEU A 21 -7.91 10.40 -4.28
CA LEU A 21 -7.82 11.85 -4.39
C LEU A 21 -9.09 12.44 -5.00
N TYR A 22 -9.54 11.85 -6.11
CA TYR A 22 -10.65 12.42 -6.88
C TYR A 22 -11.98 12.26 -6.17
N LEU A 23 -12.22 11.13 -5.50
CA LEU A 23 -13.41 10.95 -4.66
C LEU A 23 -13.39 11.95 -3.48
N THR A 24 -12.23 12.14 -2.85
CA THR A 24 -12.08 13.11 -1.75
C THR A 24 -12.43 14.51 -2.20
N VAL A 25 -11.89 14.96 -3.34
CA VAL A 25 -12.19 16.29 -3.91
C VAL A 25 -13.64 16.39 -4.35
N PHE A 26 -14.16 15.38 -5.04
CA PHE A 26 -15.52 15.36 -5.56
C PHE A 26 -16.56 15.47 -4.46
N VAL A 27 -16.48 14.60 -3.43
CA VAL A 27 -17.45 14.58 -2.33
C VAL A 27 -17.31 15.83 -1.46
N SER A 28 -16.08 16.28 -1.17
CA SER A 28 -15.87 17.55 -0.47
C SER A 28 -16.46 18.73 -1.26
N GLY A 29 -16.24 18.74 -2.57
CA GLY A 29 -16.81 19.77 -3.44
C GLY A 29 -18.34 19.80 -3.43
N LEU A 30 -18.98 18.63 -3.49
CA LEU A 30 -20.45 18.53 -3.35
C LEU A 30 -20.91 19.02 -1.97
N ALA A 31 -20.21 18.64 -0.90
CA ALA A 31 -20.55 19.07 0.45
C ALA A 31 -20.49 20.60 0.61
N MET A 32 -19.49 21.26 -0.02
CA MET A 32 -19.39 22.73 -0.06
C MET A 32 -20.50 23.35 -0.92
N ARG A 33 -20.76 22.79 -2.10
CA ARG A 33 -21.73 23.31 -3.06
C ARG A 33 -23.16 23.31 -2.54
N PHE A 34 -23.51 22.27 -1.77
CA PHE A 34 -24.87 22.07 -1.26
C PHE A 34 -25.01 22.41 0.22
N ASP A 35 -24.01 23.09 0.80
CA ASP A 35 -24.00 23.52 2.20
C ASP A 35 -24.27 22.37 3.21
N TRP A 36 -23.78 21.16 2.88
CA TRP A 36 -23.92 20.00 3.81
C TRP A 36 -23.02 20.13 5.04
N VAL A 37 -21.97 20.95 4.92
CA VAL A 37 -21.00 21.18 5.97
C VAL A 37 -20.71 22.67 6.08
N THR A 38 -20.77 23.21 7.30
CA THR A 38 -20.34 24.57 7.60
C THR A 38 -18.85 24.56 7.97
N LEU A 39 -18.05 25.25 7.15
CA LEU A 39 -16.61 25.38 7.42
C LEU A 39 -16.33 26.47 8.45
N PRO A 40 -15.36 26.25 9.36
CA PRO A 40 -14.75 27.34 10.13
C PRO A 40 -14.11 28.36 9.18
N SER A 41 -14.08 29.63 9.58
CA SER A 41 -13.46 30.70 8.78
C SER A 41 -11.99 30.45 8.43
N SER A 42 -11.29 29.66 9.24
CA SER A 42 -9.91 29.23 9.00
C SER A 42 -9.75 28.24 7.84
N LEU A 43 -10.85 27.73 7.27
CA LEU A 43 -10.87 26.73 6.18
C LEU A 43 -11.64 27.23 4.95
N ASN A 44 -11.94 28.53 4.87
CA ASN A 44 -12.67 29.13 3.74
C ASN A 44 -12.00 28.85 2.39
N GLY A 45 -10.70 28.63 2.35
CA GLY A 45 -10.00 28.27 1.12
C GLY A 45 -10.51 26.96 0.49
N LEU A 46 -11.12 26.05 1.26
CA LEU A 46 -11.73 24.85 0.72
C LEU A 46 -13.03 25.11 -0.08
N GLU A 47 -13.64 26.29 0.04
CA GLU A 47 -14.82 26.67 -0.74
C GLU A 47 -14.58 26.57 -2.26
N VAL A 48 -13.32 26.72 -2.70
CA VAL A 48 -12.93 26.55 -4.11
C VAL A 48 -13.29 25.15 -4.65
N LEU A 49 -13.34 24.14 -3.80
CA LEU A 49 -13.74 22.78 -4.20
C LEU A 49 -15.21 22.73 -4.62
N GLY A 50 -16.06 23.61 -4.08
CA GLY A 50 -17.47 23.74 -4.45
C GLY A 50 -17.71 24.35 -5.85
N HIS A 51 -16.65 24.77 -6.56
CA HIS A 51 -16.78 25.31 -7.91
C HIS A 51 -17.24 24.20 -8.88
N PRO A 52 -18.26 24.44 -9.75
CA PRO A 52 -18.84 23.40 -10.62
C PRO A 52 -17.82 22.71 -11.52
N ILE A 53 -16.82 23.44 -12.02
CA ILE A 53 -15.77 22.89 -12.87
C ILE A 53 -14.87 21.90 -12.07
N VAL A 54 -14.54 22.23 -10.82
CA VAL A 54 -13.74 21.37 -9.94
C VAL A 54 -14.50 20.08 -9.64
N ILE A 55 -15.79 20.21 -9.29
CA ILE A 55 -16.66 19.05 -9.03
C ILE A 55 -16.78 18.16 -10.28
N ALA A 56 -17.04 18.77 -11.45
CA ALA A 56 -17.18 18.02 -12.69
C ALA A 56 -15.89 17.29 -13.07
N LEU A 57 -14.74 17.97 -12.99
CA LEU A 57 -13.44 17.37 -13.28
C LEU A 57 -13.10 16.24 -12.30
N ALA A 58 -13.27 16.48 -11.00
CA ALA A 58 -13.03 15.49 -9.98
C ALA A 58 -13.94 14.26 -10.14
N GLY A 59 -15.23 14.49 -10.47
CA GLY A 59 -16.18 13.41 -10.73
C GLY A 59 -15.80 12.56 -11.96
N ILE A 60 -15.38 13.20 -13.06
CA ILE A 60 -14.90 12.47 -14.25
C ILE A 60 -13.64 11.67 -13.92
N LEU A 61 -12.66 12.26 -13.24
CA LEU A 61 -11.43 11.57 -12.87
C LEU A 61 -11.68 10.43 -11.87
N TYR A 62 -12.64 10.61 -10.94
CA TYR A 62 -13.09 9.56 -10.06
C TYR A 62 -13.69 8.39 -10.84
N LEU A 63 -14.51 8.64 -11.85
CA LEU A 63 -15.05 7.57 -12.68
C LEU A 63 -13.94 6.80 -13.40
N PHE A 64 -12.94 7.49 -13.94
CA PHE A 64 -11.78 6.81 -14.53
C PHE A 64 -11.03 5.95 -13.50
N GLU A 65 -10.76 6.48 -12.30
CA GLU A 65 -10.14 5.72 -11.22
C GLU A 65 -10.99 4.52 -10.81
N PHE A 66 -12.30 4.72 -10.63
CA PHE A 66 -13.23 3.65 -10.25
C PHE A 66 -13.22 2.47 -11.22
N PHE A 67 -13.14 2.72 -12.53
CA PHE A 67 -13.04 1.65 -13.52
C PHE A 67 -11.62 1.09 -13.63
N ALA A 68 -10.59 1.93 -13.56
CA ALA A 68 -9.20 1.50 -13.60
C ALA A 68 -8.87 0.52 -12.46
N ASP A 69 -9.36 0.80 -11.27
CA ASP A 69 -9.20 -0.01 -10.06
C ASP A 69 -9.77 -1.45 -10.17
N LYS A 70 -10.61 -1.72 -11.16
CA LYS A 70 -11.22 -3.05 -11.37
C LYS A 70 -10.47 -3.92 -12.37
N ILE A 71 -9.52 -3.35 -13.08
CA ILE A 71 -8.74 -4.05 -14.11
C ILE A 71 -7.28 -4.13 -13.65
N PRO A 72 -6.76 -5.32 -13.25
CA PRO A 72 -5.49 -5.45 -12.54
C PRO A 72 -4.29 -4.74 -13.16
N TRP A 73 -4.11 -4.78 -14.47
CA TRP A 73 -2.97 -4.14 -15.14
C TRP A 73 -3.14 -2.61 -15.28
N ILE A 74 -4.37 -2.16 -15.49
CA ILE A 74 -4.69 -0.73 -15.58
C ILE A 74 -4.56 -0.10 -14.20
N ASP A 75 -5.04 -0.76 -13.16
CA ASP A 75 -4.87 -0.39 -11.77
C ASP A 75 -3.40 -0.14 -11.41
N THR A 76 -2.51 -1.08 -11.71
CA THR A 76 -1.08 -0.93 -11.43
C THR A 76 -0.45 0.25 -12.19
N ALA A 77 -0.82 0.47 -13.46
CA ALA A 77 -0.35 1.61 -14.24
C ALA A 77 -0.88 2.93 -13.68
N TRP A 78 -2.17 2.98 -13.32
CA TRP A 78 -2.83 4.12 -12.71
C TRP A 78 -2.17 4.50 -11.37
N ASP A 79 -1.98 3.54 -10.48
CA ASP A 79 -1.32 3.75 -9.20
C ASP A 79 0.13 4.22 -9.34
N SER A 80 0.86 3.75 -10.36
CA SER A 80 2.23 4.21 -10.63
C SER A 80 2.30 5.70 -10.94
N VAL A 81 1.38 6.23 -11.75
CA VAL A 81 1.26 7.66 -12.04
C VAL A 81 0.81 8.42 -10.81
N HIS A 82 -0.16 7.87 -10.07
CA HIS A 82 -0.74 8.52 -8.89
C HIS A 82 0.18 8.52 -7.67
N THR A 83 1.28 7.77 -7.68
CA THR A 83 2.35 7.87 -6.68
C THR A 83 2.92 9.29 -6.58
N PHE A 84 2.88 10.05 -7.67
CA PHE A 84 3.29 11.47 -7.70
C PHE A 84 2.10 12.43 -7.59
N ILE A 85 0.98 12.11 -8.25
CA ILE A 85 -0.19 13.01 -8.30
C ILE A 85 -0.82 13.18 -6.91
N ARG A 86 -1.02 12.09 -6.15
CA ARG A 86 -1.72 12.14 -4.87
C ARG A 86 -0.99 12.95 -3.79
N PRO A 87 0.33 12.79 -3.55
CA PRO A 87 1.02 13.62 -2.59
C PRO A 87 1.02 15.10 -2.95
N VAL A 88 1.20 15.42 -4.24
CA VAL A 88 1.16 16.81 -4.74
C VAL A 88 -0.25 17.37 -4.60
N GLY A 89 -1.27 16.62 -4.98
CA GLY A 89 -2.68 17.01 -4.83
C GLY A 89 -3.07 17.24 -3.36
N ALA A 90 -2.65 16.37 -2.46
CA ALA A 90 -2.90 16.53 -1.03
C ALA A 90 -2.17 17.75 -0.44
N ALA A 91 -0.94 18.01 -0.86
CA ALA A 91 -0.20 19.22 -0.47
C ALA A 91 -0.90 20.47 -0.99
N ALA A 92 -1.37 20.48 -2.23
CA ALA A 92 -2.12 21.58 -2.81
C ALA A 92 -3.46 21.82 -2.08
N LEU A 93 -4.18 20.75 -1.72
CA LEU A 93 -5.39 20.83 -0.91
C LEU A 93 -5.11 21.43 0.47
N ALA A 94 -3.98 21.07 1.09
CA ALA A 94 -3.57 21.59 2.37
C ALA A 94 -3.31 23.10 2.31
N VAL A 95 -2.58 23.55 1.30
CA VAL A 95 -2.32 24.98 1.07
C VAL A 95 -3.60 25.74 0.77
N ALA A 96 -4.44 25.21 -0.12
CA ALA A 96 -5.73 25.83 -0.45
C ALA A 96 -6.65 25.94 0.78
N ALA A 97 -6.66 24.92 1.64
CA ALA A 97 -7.50 24.90 2.84
C ALA A 97 -7.12 25.98 3.86
N LEU A 98 -5.83 26.30 3.97
CA LEU A 98 -5.33 27.22 5.00
C LEU A 98 -5.56 28.69 4.69
N GLY A 99 -5.81 29.04 3.41
CA GLY A 99 -5.99 30.44 3.00
C GLY A 99 -4.75 31.31 3.32
N GLU A 100 -4.98 32.54 3.76
CA GLU A 100 -3.89 33.47 4.12
C GLU A 100 -3.38 33.20 5.54
N VAL A 101 -2.36 32.36 5.67
CA VAL A 101 -1.66 32.07 6.92
C VAL A 101 -0.15 32.35 6.78
N ASN A 102 0.58 32.20 7.87
CA ASN A 102 2.04 32.30 7.82
C ASN A 102 2.62 31.25 6.84
N PRO A 103 3.46 31.66 5.85
CA PRO A 103 4.03 30.76 4.85
C PRO A 103 4.77 29.54 5.43
N VAL A 104 5.38 29.68 6.61
CA VAL A 104 6.03 28.55 7.29
C VAL A 104 5.01 27.48 7.67
N PHE A 105 3.83 27.89 8.09
CA PHE A 105 2.76 26.98 8.49
C PHE A 105 2.17 26.26 7.26
N GLU A 106 2.02 26.96 6.13
CA GLU A 106 1.60 26.37 4.86
C GLU A 106 2.55 25.28 4.40
N VAL A 107 3.85 25.56 4.42
CA VAL A 107 4.88 24.58 4.02
C VAL A 107 4.84 23.34 4.90
N ILE A 108 4.73 23.52 6.23
CA ILE A 108 4.65 22.40 7.17
C ILE A 108 3.39 21.57 6.90
N ALA A 109 2.23 22.21 6.74
CA ALA A 109 0.98 21.52 6.48
C ALA A 109 1.00 20.77 5.14
N ALA A 110 1.55 21.39 4.08
CA ALA A 110 1.71 20.77 2.78
C ALA A 110 2.61 19.52 2.83
N LEU A 111 3.76 19.62 3.51
CA LEU A 111 4.68 18.50 3.69
C LEU A 111 4.05 17.36 4.49
N LEU A 112 3.34 17.67 5.56
CA LEU A 112 2.66 16.66 6.36
C LEU A 112 1.52 15.99 5.60
N ALA A 113 0.64 16.77 4.95
CA ALA A 113 -0.47 16.24 4.17
C ALA A 113 0.02 15.40 2.98
N GLY A 114 1.03 15.87 2.25
CA GLY A 114 1.66 15.13 1.16
C GLY A 114 2.31 13.83 1.62
N SER A 115 2.99 13.83 2.77
CA SER A 115 3.59 12.64 3.36
C SER A 115 2.54 11.62 3.81
N MET A 116 1.45 12.06 4.40
CA MET A 116 0.33 11.21 4.78
C MET A 116 -0.33 10.60 3.55
N ALA A 117 -0.57 11.40 2.50
CA ALA A 117 -1.12 10.93 1.25
C ALA A 117 -0.21 9.90 0.57
N LEU A 118 1.10 10.16 0.52
CA LEU A 118 2.07 9.21 -0.04
C LEU A 118 2.04 7.88 0.72
N SER A 119 2.02 7.93 2.05
CA SER A 119 2.00 6.73 2.88
C SER A 119 0.72 5.91 2.69
N SER A 120 -0.45 6.56 2.66
CA SER A 120 -1.74 5.93 2.39
C SER A 120 -1.77 5.32 0.99
N HIS A 121 -1.27 6.06 -0.02
CA HIS A 121 -1.19 5.58 -1.40
C HIS A 121 -0.26 4.37 -1.55
N LEU A 122 0.94 4.41 -0.98
CA LEU A 122 1.87 3.28 -1.04
C LEU A 122 1.30 2.02 -0.38
N THR A 123 0.49 2.19 0.67
CA THR A 123 -0.22 1.09 1.32
C THR A 123 -1.29 0.53 0.38
N LYS A 124 -2.12 1.38 -0.24
CA LYS A 124 -3.10 0.99 -1.26
C LYS A 124 -2.42 0.22 -2.39
N ALA A 125 -1.46 0.82 -3.07
CA ALA A 125 -0.75 0.23 -4.20
C ALA A 125 -0.02 -1.07 -3.81
N GLY A 126 0.59 -1.13 -2.63
CA GLY A 126 1.23 -2.33 -2.10
C GLY A 126 0.25 -3.46 -1.83
N THR A 127 -0.91 -3.17 -1.26
CA THR A 127 -1.97 -4.15 -1.01
C THR A 127 -2.51 -4.71 -2.32
N ARG A 128 -2.72 -3.84 -3.32
CA ARG A 128 -3.19 -4.24 -4.65
C ARG A 128 -2.16 -5.08 -5.42
N LEU A 129 -0.88 -4.77 -5.34
CA LEU A 129 0.17 -5.62 -5.92
C LEU A 129 0.16 -7.03 -5.33
N VAL A 130 -0.12 -7.17 -4.04
CA VAL A 130 -0.26 -8.48 -3.39
C VAL A 130 -1.55 -9.17 -3.83
N ALA A 131 -2.67 -8.44 -3.92
CA ALA A 131 -3.94 -8.96 -4.39
C ALA A 131 -3.86 -9.42 -5.86
N ASN A 132 -3.20 -8.64 -6.73
CA ASN A 132 -3.00 -8.97 -8.14
C ASN A 132 -2.12 -10.21 -8.38
N ALA A 133 -1.34 -10.64 -7.38
CA ALA A 133 -0.63 -11.92 -7.43
C ALA A 133 -1.56 -13.14 -7.24
N SER A 134 -2.80 -12.93 -6.78
CA SER A 134 -3.85 -13.94 -6.69
C SER A 134 -4.70 -13.92 -7.98
N PRO A 135 -5.10 -15.08 -8.54
CA PRO A 135 -5.86 -15.13 -9.79
C PRO A 135 -7.34 -14.69 -9.67
N GLU A 136 -7.75 -14.15 -8.53
CA GLU A 136 -9.16 -13.85 -8.24
C GLU A 136 -9.51 -12.37 -8.49
N PRO A 137 -10.37 -12.04 -9.50
CA PRO A 137 -10.77 -10.66 -9.78
C PRO A 137 -11.63 -10.02 -8.69
N PHE A 138 -12.32 -10.81 -7.88
CA PHE A 138 -13.24 -10.33 -6.85
C PHE A 138 -12.55 -9.58 -5.72
N THR A 139 -11.30 -9.94 -5.39
CA THR A 139 -10.51 -9.28 -4.34
C THR A 139 -10.25 -7.81 -4.68
N ASN A 140 -9.91 -7.49 -5.94
CA ASN A 140 -9.68 -6.11 -6.37
C ASN A 140 -10.95 -5.26 -6.34
N ILE A 141 -12.10 -5.84 -6.74
CA ILE A 141 -13.38 -5.14 -6.66
C ILE A 141 -13.73 -4.84 -5.20
N GLY A 142 -13.56 -5.84 -4.31
CA GLY A 142 -13.82 -5.69 -2.88
C GLY A 142 -12.92 -4.62 -2.23
N LEU A 143 -11.63 -4.60 -2.57
CA LEU A 143 -10.68 -3.60 -2.08
C LEU A 143 -11.07 -2.20 -2.58
N SER A 144 -11.41 -2.02 -3.87
CA SER A 144 -11.84 -0.74 -4.42
C SER A 144 -13.07 -0.18 -3.69
N LEU A 145 -14.08 -1.01 -3.48
CA LEU A 145 -15.30 -0.59 -2.76
C LEU A 145 -15.01 -0.28 -1.28
N ALA A 146 -14.12 -1.03 -0.64
CA ALA A 146 -13.72 -0.76 0.74
C ALA A 146 -12.94 0.56 0.86
N GLU A 147 -12.04 0.86 -0.07
CA GLU A 147 -11.29 2.12 -0.13
C GLU A 147 -12.22 3.32 -0.30
N ASP A 148 -13.16 3.25 -1.24
CA ASP A 148 -14.17 4.29 -1.45
C ASP A 148 -15.06 4.46 -0.19
N GLY A 149 -15.46 3.36 0.43
CA GLY A 149 -16.20 3.38 1.70
C GLY A 149 -15.42 4.04 2.83
N ILE A 150 -14.11 3.78 2.95
CA ILE A 150 -13.24 4.42 3.94
C ILE A 150 -13.13 5.92 3.68
N VAL A 151 -13.03 6.36 2.42
CA VAL A 151 -12.99 7.79 2.08
C VAL A 151 -14.29 8.47 2.46
N LEU A 152 -15.44 7.90 2.11
CA LEU A 152 -16.75 8.45 2.45
C LEU A 152 -16.98 8.51 3.96
N ALA A 153 -16.65 7.44 4.68
CA ALA A 153 -16.75 7.40 6.13
C ALA A 153 -15.80 8.40 6.79
N GLY A 154 -14.57 8.53 6.28
CA GLY A 154 -13.58 9.48 6.76
C GLY A 154 -14.02 10.94 6.58
N LEU A 155 -14.57 11.30 5.40
CA LEU A 155 -15.11 12.64 5.15
C LEU A 155 -16.31 12.93 6.06
N SER A 156 -17.20 11.97 6.26
CA SER A 156 -18.33 12.11 7.20
C SER A 156 -17.84 12.29 8.65
N LEU A 157 -16.77 11.60 9.02
CA LEU A 157 -16.16 11.74 10.35
C LEU A 157 -15.50 13.10 10.53
N ILE A 158 -14.82 13.64 9.51
CA ILE A 158 -14.25 15.00 9.54
C ILE A 158 -15.36 16.04 9.75
N ALA A 159 -16.47 15.87 9.05
CA ALA A 159 -17.63 16.76 9.20
C ALA A 159 -18.25 16.70 10.61
N TRP A 160 -18.30 15.52 11.20
CA TRP A 160 -18.87 15.31 12.54
C TRP A 160 -17.91 15.76 13.65
N SER A 161 -16.65 15.33 13.61
CA SER A 161 -15.64 15.65 14.62
C SER A 161 -14.22 15.61 14.03
N PRO A 162 -13.67 16.78 13.64
CA PRO A 162 -12.32 16.85 13.08
C PRO A 162 -11.22 16.27 14.00
N LEU A 163 -11.37 16.43 15.30
CA LEU A 163 -10.37 15.93 16.25
C LEU A 163 -10.36 14.40 16.36
N VAL A 164 -11.54 13.78 16.30
CA VAL A 164 -11.64 12.31 16.25
C VAL A 164 -11.09 11.80 14.94
N ALA A 165 -11.40 12.46 13.83
CA ALA A 165 -10.83 12.13 12.51
C ALA A 165 -9.30 12.21 12.51
N LEU A 166 -8.71 13.26 13.11
CA LEU A 166 -7.26 13.37 13.26
C LEU A 166 -6.68 12.23 14.11
N GLY A 167 -7.31 11.90 15.22
CA GLY A 167 -6.85 10.79 16.08
C GLY A 167 -6.81 9.47 15.32
N ILE A 168 -7.85 9.17 14.53
CA ILE A 168 -7.91 7.99 13.69
C ILE A 168 -6.88 8.08 12.56
N ALA A 169 -6.75 9.23 11.89
CA ALA A 169 -5.75 9.41 10.82
C ALA A 169 -4.33 9.19 11.33
N ILE A 170 -3.99 9.69 12.52
CA ILE A 170 -2.68 9.45 13.16
C ILE A 170 -2.50 7.97 13.51
N ALA A 171 -3.50 7.33 14.08
CA ALA A 171 -3.43 5.90 14.42
C ALA A 171 -3.22 5.04 13.16
N VAL A 172 -3.95 5.34 12.08
CA VAL A 172 -3.79 4.69 10.77
C VAL A 172 -2.40 4.97 10.22
N PHE A 173 -1.92 6.22 10.27
CA PHE A 173 -0.59 6.59 9.79
C PHE A 173 0.53 5.84 10.51
N ILE A 174 0.46 5.72 11.85
CA ILE A 174 1.40 4.92 12.65
C ILE A 174 1.35 3.45 12.23
N THR A 175 0.14 2.92 12.06
CA THR A 175 -0.07 1.52 11.61
C THR A 175 0.56 1.30 10.22
N ILE A 176 0.39 2.25 9.31
CA ILE A 176 1.01 2.23 7.98
C ILE A 176 2.54 2.21 8.08
N ILE A 177 3.14 3.07 8.90
CA ILE A 177 4.60 3.12 9.10
C ILE A 177 5.14 1.76 9.56
N VAL A 178 4.39 1.03 10.39
CA VAL A 178 4.77 -0.30 10.87
C VAL A 178 4.59 -1.37 9.78
N ILE A 179 3.48 -1.32 9.05
CA ILE A 179 3.12 -2.34 8.04
C ILE A 179 3.86 -2.13 6.72
N LEU A 180 4.09 -0.89 6.30
CA LEU A 180 4.70 -0.54 5.01
C LEU A 180 6.06 -1.24 4.77
N PRO A 181 7.00 -1.32 5.73
CA PRO A 181 8.24 -2.07 5.52
C PRO A 181 8.02 -3.56 5.27
N ILE A 182 6.98 -4.14 5.88
CA ILE A 182 6.61 -5.56 5.70
C ILE A 182 6.09 -5.77 4.28
N LEU A 183 5.19 -4.90 3.81
CA LEU A 183 4.66 -4.90 2.45
C LEU A 183 5.77 -4.71 1.41
N LEU A 184 6.63 -3.73 1.59
CA LEU A 184 7.74 -3.47 0.67
C LEU A 184 8.72 -4.65 0.59
N ARG A 185 8.98 -5.35 1.70
CA ARG A 185 9.78 -6.59 1.70
C ARG A 185 9.09 -7.70 0.92
N SER A 186 7.77 -7.83 1.05
CA SER A 186 6.98 -8.80 0.31
C SER A 186 7.02 -8.52 -1.19
N ILE A 187 6.74 -7.27 -1.60
CA ILE A 187 6.79 -6.82 -3.00
C ILE A 187 8.18 -7.07 -3.60
N ARG A 188 9.25 -6.67 -2.89
CA ARG A 188 10.62 -6.88 -3.36
C ARG A 188 10.93 -8.37 -3.58
N ARG A 189 10.41 -9.27 -2.74
CA ARG A 189 10.56 -10.72 -2.92
C ARG A 189 9.84 -11.20 -4.18
N HIS A 190 8.59 -10.78 -4.39
CA HIS A 190 7.83 -11.16 -5.58
C HIS A 190 8.46 -10.64 -6.87
N LEU A 191 8.89 -9.38 -6.89
CA LEU A 191 9.60 -8.79 -8.02
C LEU A 191 10.92 -9.51 -8.30
N TRP A 192 11.68 -9.89 -7.26
CA TRP A 192 12.91 -10.64 -7.41
C TRP A 192 12.66 -12.02 -8.01
N PHE A 193 11.62 -12.74 -7.57
CA PHE A 193 11.24 -14.03 -8.15
C PHE A 193 10.78 -13.88 -9.60
N ALA A 194 9.94 -12.89 -9.90
CA ALA A 194 9.49 -12.61 -11.26
C ALA A 194 10.67 -12.29 -12.19
N TRP A 195 11.59 -11.43 -11.75
CA TRP A 195 12.78 -11.07 -12.52
C TRP A 195 13.74 -12.24 -12.73
N ARG A 196 13.89 -13.08 -11.71
CA ARG A 196 14.67 -14.31 -11.83
C ARG A 196 14.06 -15.28 -12.82
N LYS A 197 12.73 -15.43 -12.80
CA LYS A 197 12.00 -16.26 -13.76
C LYS A 197 12.15 -15.75 -15.21
N LEU A 198 12.22 -14.44 -15.41
CA LEU A 198 12.45 -13.85 -16.73
C LEU A 198 13.91 -14.02 -17.21
N LYS A 199 14.88 -13.97 -16.31
CA LYS A 199 16.31 -14.13 -16.64
C LYS A 199 16.77 -15.58 -16.77
N CYS A 200 16.11 -16.51 -16.10
CA CYS A 200 16.34 -17.94 -16.26
C CYS A 200 15.16 -18.47 -17.08
N PRO A 201 15.24 -18.50 -18.42
CA PRO A 201 14.28 -19.25 -19.21
C PRO A 201 14.24 -20.66 -18.64
N ALA A 202 13.03 -21.19 -18.52
CA ALA A 202 12.84 -22.56 -18.06
C ALA A 202 13.73 -23.45 -18.93
N ASP A 203 14.81 -23.93 -18.34
CA ASP A 203 15.51 -25.06 -18.91
C ASP A 203 14.45 -26.17 -18.87
N ASP A 204 14.06 -26.70 -20.04
CA ASP A 204 13.06 -27.79 -20.16
C ASP A 204 13.56 -29.11 -19.49
N LYS A 205 14.66 -29.06 -18.79
CA LYS A 205 15.05 -30.10 -17.87
C LYS A 205 14.01 -30.14 -16.75
N LYS A 206 13.18 -31.18 -16.78
CA LYS A 206 12.42 -31.60 -15.60
C LYS A 206 13.35 -31.44 -14.39
N PRO A 207 12.90 -30.82 -13.27
CA PRO A 207 13.70 -30.83 -12.06
C PRO A 207 14.20 -32.24 -11.84
N ASP A 208 15.52 -32.41 -11.71
CA ASP A 208 16.09 -33.74 -11.46
C ASP A 208 15.28 -34.35 -10.32
N ALA A 209 14.83 -35.58 -10.56
CA ALA A 209 14.07 -36.28 -9.54
C ALA A 209 14.87 -36.21 -8.22
N PRO A 210 14.21 -36.01 -7.07
CA PRO A 210 14.93 -35.94 -5.81
C PRO A 210 15.92 -37.12 -5.72
N GLU A 211 17.18 -36.79 -5.43
CA GLU A 211 18.20 -37.82 -5.34
C GLU A 211 17.89 -38.72 -4.16
N THR A 212 18.08 -40.01 -4.33
CA THR A 212 17.95 -41.02 -3.25
C THR A 212 19.27 -41.24 -2.53
N SER A 213 20.32 -40.52 -2.89
CA SER A 213 21.65 -40.60 -2.30
C SER A 213 22.25 -39.20 -2.10
N LEU A 214 23.04 -39.05 -1.07
CA LEU A 214 23.84 -37.87 -0.81
C LEU A 214 25.24 -37.99 -1.38
N PRO A 215 25.92 -36.90 -1.75
CA PRO A 215 27.37 -36.92 -1.96
C PRO A 215 28.08 -37.49 -0.75
N THR A 216 29.14 -38.28 -0.97
CA THR A 216 29.84 -39.07 0.05
C THR A 216 30.21 -38.33 1.34
N HIS A 217 30.56 -37.04 1.19
CA HIS A 217 30.87 -36.19 2.33
C HIS A 217 29.64 -35.93 3.22
N TRP A 218 28.49 -35.66 2.63
CA TRP A 218 27.24 -35.38 3.36
C TRP A 218 26.63 -36.66 3.92
N ASP A 219 26.74 -37.78 3.20
CA ASP A 219 26.29 -39.09 3.68
C ASP A 219 27.08 -39.53 4.94
N ALA A 220 28.39 -39.28 4.96
CA ALA A 220 29.23 -39.55 6.13
C ALA A 220 28.83 -38.70 7.35
N LEU A 221 28.44 -37.42 7.15
CA LEU A 221 27.97 -36.53 8.21
C LEU A 221 26.60 -37.01 8.73
N LEU A 222 25.69 -37.36 7.84
CA LEU A 222 24.36 -37.87 8.19
C LEU A 222 24.46 -39.15 9.06
N ARG A 223 25.28 -40.09 8.65
CA ARG A 223 25.48 -41.36 9.37
C ARG A 223 26.15 -41.19 10.73
N ARG A 224 26.94 -40.12 10.94
CA ARG A 224 27.48 -39.75 12.25
C ARG A 224 26.45 -39.19 13.21
N SER A 225 25.43 -38.45 12.68
CA SER A 225 24.44 -37.77 13.50
C SER A 225 23.17 -38.62 13.72
N HIS A 226 22.88 -39.53 12.80
CA HIS A 226 21.72 -40.42 12.85
C HIS A 226 22.17 -41.88 12.71
N SER A 227 21.31 -42.80 13.12
CA SER A 227 21.62 -44.25 13.08
C SER A 227 22.16 -44.67 11.70
N ASN A 228 23.15 -45.55 11.71
CA ASN A 228 23.82 -46.09 10.51
C ASN A 228 22.88 -46.87 9.56
N LYS A 229 21.59 -47.03 9.94
CA LYS A 229 20.54 -47.75 9.19
C LYS A 229 19.49 -46.82 8.56
N ALA A 230 19.62 -45.50 8.70
CA ALA A 230 18.64 -44.61 8.12
C ALA A 230 18.73 -44.63 6.57
N SER A 231 17.67 -45.08 5.91
CA SER A 231 17.55 -45.02 4.46
C SER A 231 17.02 -43.63 4.03
N ILE A 232 17.63 -43.07 3.00
CA ILE A 232 17.21 -41.79 2.43
C ILE A 232 16.06 -42.03 1.49
N GLU A 233 14.91 -41.43 1.77
CA GLU A 233 13.76 -41.46 0.88
C GLU A 233 13.97 -40.48 -0.29
N TRP A 234 14.40 -39.27 0.03
CA TRP A 234 14.83 -38.29 -0.95
C TRP A 234 15.77 -37.25 -0.33
N ALA A 235 16.55 -36.59 -1.18
CA ALA A 235 17.47 -35.52 -0.83
C ALA A 235 17.41 -34.41 -1.89
N LEU A 236 17.39 -33.13 -1.45
CA LEU A 236 17.40 -31.98 -2.30
C LEU A 236 18.48 -31.01 -1.85
N PRO A 237 19.31 -30.48 -2.77
CA PRO A 237 20.25 -29.42 -2.45
C PRO A 237 19.48 -28.13 -2.09
N CYS A 238 19.87 -27.46 -1.02
CA CYS A 238 19.23 -26.25 -0.55
C CYS A 238 20.25 -25.21 -0.09
N VAL A 239 19.78 -23.95 -0.04
CA VAL A 239 20.54 -22.84 0.51
C VAL A 239 19.68 -22.11 1.53
N THR A 240 20.24 -21.84 2.71
CA THR A 240 19.50 -21.13 3.76
C THR A 240 19.18 -19.70 3.34
N GLY A 241 17.92 -19.30 3.52
CA GLY A 241 17.44 -17.93 3.25
C GLY A 241 17.55 -17.02 4.48
N LYS A 242 17.39 -15.72 4.25
CA LYS A 242 17.20 -14.75 5.34
C LYS A 242 15.90 -15.06 6.08
N GLY A 243 15.96 -15.28 7.38
CA GLY A 243 14.80 -15.60 8.23
C GLY A 243 14.73 -17.06 8.66
N SER A 244 15.66 -17.92 8.21
CA SER A 244 15.87 -19.24 8.81
C SER A 244 16.59 -19.11 10.17
N LEU A 245 16.47 -20.13 11.01
CA LEU A 245 17.24 -20.23 12.27
C LEU A 245 18.75 -20.37 12.03
N LEU A 246 19.15 -20.61 10.79
CA LEU A 246 20.53 -20.73 10.35
C LEU A 246 21.00 -19.43 9.67
N PRO A 247 22.31 -19.12 9.69
CA PRO A 247 22.85 -18.00 8.92
C PRO A 247 22.48 -18.08 7.44
N PRO A 248 22.23 -16.94 6.75
CA PRO A 248 21.90 -16.97 5.33
C PRO A 248 23.07 -17.42 4.46
N ASN A 249 22.75 -17.98 3.29
CA ASN A 249 23.72 -18.47 2.27
C ASN A 249 24.55 -19.69 2.69
N ILE A 250 24.09 -20.51 3.64
CA ILE A 250 24.71 -21.81 3.88
C ILE A 250 24.15 -22.81 2.87
N HIS A 251 25.04 -23.42 2.10
CA HIS A 251 24.70 -24.52 1.20
C HIS A 251 24.59 -25.83 2.00
N GLY A 252 23.55 -26.60 1.72
CA GLY A 252 23.29 -27.86 2.41
C GLY A 252 22.33 -28.74 1.64
N TRP A 253 21.86 -29.77 2.30
CA TRP A 253 20.89 -30.73 1.77
C TRP A 253 19.71 -30.86 2.71
N LEU A 254 18.51 -30.82 2.17
CA LEU A 254 17.30 -31.21 2.87
C LEU A 254 17.06 -32.68 2.59
N VAL A 255 17.01 -33.47 3.64
CA VAL A 255 16.94 -34.96 3.52
C VAL A 255 15.72 -35.45 4.26
N LEU A 256 14.91 -36.28 3.62
CA LEU A 256 13.87 -37.06 4.27
C LEU A 256 14.38 -38.50 4.49
N LEU A 257 14.32 -38.93 5.73
CA LEU A 257 14.69 -40.30 6.13
C LEU A 257 13.43 -41.14 6.26
N GLN A 258 13.52 -42.38 5.82
CA GLN A 258 12.49 -43.37 6.14
C GLN A 258 12.54 -43.65 7.63
N GLY A 259 11.39 -43.49 8.32
CA GLY A 259 11.22 -43.75 9.75
C GLY A 259 11.12 -45.25 10.09
#